data_0d72e5e0b2e1bb9cad0470800cc36a9b
#
_entry.id   0d72e5e0b2e1bb9cad0470800cc36a9b
#
_cell.length_a   1.000
_cell.length_b   1.000
_cell.length_c   1.000
_cell.angle_alpha   90.00
_cell.angle_beta   90.00
_cell.angle_gamma   90.00
#
_symmetry.space_group_name_H-M   'P 1'
#
loop_
_entity.id
_entity.type
_entity.pdbx_description
1 polymer ?
#
loop_
_entity_poly.entity_id
_entity_poly.type
_entity_poly.pdbx_seq_one_letter_code
_entity_poly.pdbx_strand_id
1 'polypeptide(L)'
;LQGQIAIPGQVVFSRIGIEGIPIYNVENACASGSTAVHLALQSLRAGATDIALALGAEKMNIPDKAKAFAIFEGGWDVSRAEENYQTLVQMGAGITPPPGSESDRPYSKFMAIYAAMCRWHMKTYGTTQRQLAAVCAKNHQHSVHNPWSQFRKPFTVDEVLAAPPITYPITLPMCAPLSDGAAAAILCTEEGLRRIGADRKRCIRVAASVIRSFTHRRLD
;
A
#
# COMPACT_ATOMS: atom_id res chain seq x y z
N LEU A 1 3.31 6.34 12.32
CA LEU A 1 3.38 6.91 13.68
C LEU A 1 3.87 8.35 13.62
N GLN A 2 2.97 9.31 13.78
CA GLN A 2 3.23 10.73 13.58
C GLN A 2 4.36 11.25 14.47
N GLY A 3 5.38 11.81 13.82
CA GLY A 3 6.54 12.40 14.48
C GLY A 3 7.56 11.39 15.02
N GLN A 4 7.24 10.11 15.09
CA GLN A 4 8.16 9.06 15.51
C GLN A 4 8.79 8.41 14.27
N ILE A 5 9.79 9.03 13.69
CA ILE A 5 10.39 8.64 12.42
C ILE A 5 11.67 7.80 12.54
N ALA A 6 12.37 7.85 13.68
CA ALA A 6 13.68 7.21 13.78
C ALA A 6 13.62 5.79 14.36
N ILE A 7 12.96 5.59 15.50
CA ILE A 7 12.95 4.32 16.24
C ILE A 7 11.54 3.87 16.65
N PRO A 8 10.55 3.82 15.74
CA PRO A 8 9.19 3.48 16.10
C PRO A 8 9.07 2.07 16.71
N GLY A 9 9.85 1.11 16.21
CA GLY A 9 9.85 -0.25 16.71
C GLY A 9 10.24 -0.33 18.18
N GLN A 10 11.35 0.28 18.56
CA GLN A 10 11.80 0.31 19.97
C GLN A 10 10.76 0.96 20.89
N VAL A 11 10.15 2.08 20.44
CA VAL A 11 9.11 2.77 21.21
C VAL A 11 7.87 1.90 21.43
N VAL A 12 7.45 1.17 20.39
CA VAL A 12 6.28 0.29 20.49
C VAL A 12 6.57 -0.90 21.40
N PHE A 13 7.69 -1.60 21.15
CA PHE A 13 8.02 -2.83 21.87
C PHE A 13 8.34 -2.59 23.35
N SER A 14 9.04 -1.51 23.70
CA SER A 14 9.30 -1.19 25.11
C SER A 14 8.02 -0.94 25.90
N ARG A 15 6.98 -0.36 25.29
CA ARG A 15 5.69 -0.11 25.95
C ARG A 15 4.88 -1.37 26.23
N ILE A 16 5.15 -2.46 25.54
CA ILE A 16 4.50 -3.75 25.75
C ILE A 16 5.41 -4.78 26.42
N GLY A 17 6.57 -4.35 26.92
CA GLY A 17 7.50 -5.18 27.69
C GLY A 17 8.30 -6.16 26.86
N ILE A 18 8.42 -5.96 25.55
CA ILE A 18 9.31 -6.76 24.69
C ILE A 18 10.65 -6.04 24.58
N GLU A 19 11.66 -6.56 25.29
CA GLU A 19 12.99 -6.00 25.42
C GLU A 19 14.07 -7.07 25.18
N GLY A 20 15.32 -6.64 25.00
CA GLY A 20 16.46 -7.54 24.87
C GLY A 20 16.54 -8.32 23.56
N ILE A 21 15.77 -7.92 22.54
CA ILE A 21 15.78 -8.52 21.20
C ILE A 21 16.28 -7.52 20.16
N PRO A 22 16.89 -7.97 19.05
CA PRO A 22 17.18 -7.11 17.93
C PRO A 22 15.90 -6.54 17.29
N ILE A 23 15.87 -5.23 17.07
CA ILE A 23 14.74 -4.53 16.43
C ILE A 23 15.27 -3.74 15.24
N TYR A 24 14.73 -3.99 14.06
CA TYR A 24 15.03 -3.29 12.82
C TYR A 24 13.81 -2.45 12.42
N ASN A 25 14.03 -1.14 12.25
CA ASN A 25 13.01 -0.26 11.68
C ASN A 25 13.17 -0.27 10.16
N VAL A 26 12.07 -0.52 9.48
CA VAL A 26 12.06 -0.71 8.03
C VAL A 26 11.19 0.38 7.41
N GLU A 27 11.76 1.12 6.45
CA GLU A 27 11.02 2.09 5.66
C GLU A 27 11.27 1.84 4.17
N ASN A 28 10.20 1.61 3.43
CA ASN A 28 10.18 1.42 1.99
C ASN A 28 8.82 1.87 1.42
N ALA A 29 8.34 3.02 1.88
CA ALA A 29 7.04 3.59 1.56
C ALA A 29 5.92 2.52 1.67
N CYS A 30 5.06 2.39 0.66
CA CYS A 30 3.95 1.43 0.66
C CYS A 30 4.39 -0.04 0.76
N ALA A 31 5.66 -0.34 0.51
CA ALA A 31 6.24 -1.68 0.60
C ALA A 31 6.92 -1.97 1.94
N SER A 32 6.87 -1.07 2.94
CA SER A 32 7.56 -1.25 4.22
C SER A 32 7.18 -2.55 4.93
N GLY A 33 5.89 -2.88 5.00
CA GLY A 33 5.42 -4.11 5.63
C GLY A 33 5.91 -5.39 4.92
N SER A 34 5.85 -5.43 3.59
CA SER A 34 6.37 -6.56 2.81
C SER A 34 7.90 -6.67 2.88
N THR A 35 8.59 -5.53 2.98
CA THR A 35 10.05 -5.50 3.20
C THR A 35 10.40 -6.04 4.58
N ALA A 36 9.64 -5.72 5.62
CA ALA A 36 9.84 -6.30 6.96
C ALA A 36 9.70 -7.83 6.94
N VAL A 37 8.68 -8.36 6.25
CA VAL A 37 8.52 -9.82 6.06
C VAL A 37 9.72 -10.42 5.32
N HIS A 38 10.19 -9.73 4.26
CA HIS A 38 11.37 -10.19 3.49
C HIS A 38 12.62 -10.25 4.36
N LEU A 39 12.92 -9.23 5.15
CA LEU A 39 14.09 -9.16 6.02
C LEU A 39 14.01 -10.20 7.16
N ALA A 40 12.83 -10.40 7.74
CA ALA A 40 12.59 -11.48 8.70
C ALA A 40 12.93 -12.86 8.09
N LEU A 41 12.47 -13.12 6.85
CA LEU A 41 12.79 -14.35 6.12
C LEU A 41 14.29 -14.48 5.85
N GLN A 42 14.98 -13.39 5.49
CA GLN A 42 16.44 -13.44 5.29
C GLN A 42 17.19 -13.74 6.60
N SER A 43 16.76 -13.19 7.73
CA SER A 43 17.34 -13.48 9.05
C SER A 43 17.22 -14.98 9.41
N LEU A 44 16.06 -15.58 9.12
CA LEU A 44 15.86 -17.04 9.32
C LEU A 44 16.74 -17.87 8.38
N ARG A 45 16.82 -17.49 7.10
CA ARG A 45 17.66 -18.19 6.10
C ARG A 45 19.15 -18.10 6.40
N ALA A 46 19.59 -17.00 6.99
CA ALA A 46 20.97 -16.80 7.44
C ALA A 46 21.29 -17.54 8.74
N GLY A 47 20.31 -18.17 9.38
CA GLY A 47 20.50 -18.84 10.67
C GLY A 47 20.71 -17.86 11.84
N ALA A 48 20.41 -16.59 11.66
CA ALA A 48 20.57 -15.57 12.70
C ALA A 48 19.54 -15.72 13.83
N THR A 49 18.39 -16.29 13.55
CA THR A 49 17.33 -16.61 14.51
C THR A 49 16.44 -17.73 13.97
N ASP A 50 15.71 -18.40 14.86
CA ASP A 50 14.69 -19.39 14.48
C ASP A 50 13.27 -18.80 14.46
N ILE A 51 13.07 -17.62 15.04
CA ILE A 51 11.78 -16.98 15.15
C ILE A 51 11.97 -15.47 14.89
N ALA A 52 11.19 -14.93 14.01
CA ALA A 52 11.18 -13.49 13.70
C ALA A 52 9.74 -12.97 13.63
N LEU A 53 9.53 -11.74 14.10
CA LEU A 53 8.26 -11.02 14.01
C LEU A 53 8.39 -9.90 12.99
N ALA A 54 7.56 -9.90 11.97
CA ALA A 54 7.33 -8.75 11.11
C ALA A 54 6.07 -8.01 11.57
N LEU A 55 6.20 -6.73 11.91
CA LEU A 55 5.12 -5.89 12.40
C LEU A 55 4.98 -4.65 11.51
N GLY A 56 3.78 -4.37 11.04
CA GLY A 56 3.42 -3.12 10.39
C GLY A 56 2.31 -2.42 11.17
N ALA A 57 2.45 -1.11 11.36
CA ALA A 57 1.43 -0.30 12.01
C ALA A 57 1.40 1.10 11.38
N GLU A 58 0.19 1.62 11.14
CA GLU A 58 0.03 2.95 10.60
C GLU A 58 -1.09 3.73 11.30
N LYS A 59 -0.87 5.03 11.46
CA LYS A 59 -1.81 6.00 12.01
C LYS A 59 -1.89 7.20 11.07
N MET A 60 -2.78 7.14 10.09
CA MET A 60 -2.95 8.17 9.06
C MET A 60 -4.28 8.92 9.16
N ASN A 61 -5.30 8.35 9.82
CA ASN A 61 -6.58 9.01 9.96
C ASN A 61 -6.56 10.03 11.10
N ILE A 62 -6.06 11.21 10.80
CA ILE A 62 -5.94 12.34 11.73
C ILE A 62 -6.82 13.50 11.29
N PRO A 63 -7.22 14.40 12.21
CA PRO A 63 -8.02 15.57 11.89
C PRO A 63 -7.38 16.49 10.84
N ASP A 64 -6.08 16.73 10.96
CA ASP A 64 -5.31 17.53 10.01
C ASP A 64 -5.01 16.72 8.75
N LYS A 65 -5.85 16.85 7.73
CA LYS A 65 -5.70 16.12 6.47
C LYS A 65 -4.49 16.59 5.65
N ALA A 66 -4.10 17.85 5.74
CA ALA A 66 -2.92 18.37 5.05
C ALA A 66 -1.66 17.68 5.61
N LYS A 67 -1.56 17.56 6.94
CA LYS A 67 -0.48 16.82 7.58
C LYS A 67 -0.48 15.32 7.23
N ALA A 68 -1.66 14.70 7.14
CA ALA A 68 -1.77 13.31 6.71
C ALA A 68 -1.25 13.11 5.28
N PHE A 69 -1.58 14.01 4.35
CA PHE A 69 -1.11 13.95 2.97
C PHE A 69 0.38 14.29 2.82
N ALA A 70 0.93 15.16 3.66
CA ALA A 70 2.35 15.49 3.63
C ALA A 70 3.28 14.28 3.88
N ILE A 71 2.78 13.23 4.54
CA ILE A 71 3.52 11.97 4.74
C ILE A 71 3.89 11.32 3.40
N PHE A 72 3.05 11.46 2.38
CA PHE A 72 3.30 10.88 1.06
C PHE A 72 4.41 11.59 0.29
N GLU A 73 4.73 12.84 0.63
CA GLU A 73 5.81 13.60 -0.04
C GLU A 73 7.18 12.94 0.15
N GLY A 74 7.37 12.15 1.21
CA GLY A 74 8.58 11.33 1.41
C GLY A 74 8.68 10.08 0.52
N GLY A 75 7.67 9.78 -0.29
CA GLY A 75 7.65 8.60 -1.17
C GLY A 75 8.42 8.75 -2.49
N TRP A 76 9.05 9.91 -2.73
CA TRP A 76 9.87 10.21 -3.90
C TRP A 76 11.04 11.13 -3.56
N ASP A 77 11.87 11.44 -4.55
CA ASP A 77 12.94 12.43 -4.40
C ASP A 77 12.34 13.83 -4.16
N VAL A 78 12.39 14.27 -2.90
CA VAL A 78 11.81 15.55 -2.47
C VAL A 78 12.51 16.76 -3.09
N SER A 79 13.78 16.62 -3.49
CA SER A 79 14.54 17.70 -4.14
C SER A 79 14.04 17.99 -5.56
N ARG A 80 13.33 17.03 -6.17
CA ARG A 80 12.78 17.10 -7.53
C ARG A 80 11.27 16.80 -7.56
N ALA A 81 10.55 17.05 -6.46
CA ALA A 81 9.17 16.64 -6.28
C ALA A 81 8.24 17.14 -7.39
N GLU A 82 8.35 18.42 -7.76
CA GLU A 82 7.49 19.00 -8.81
C GLU A 82 7.85 18.47 -10.21
N GLU A 83 9.13 18.34 -10.54
CA GLU A 83 9.57 17.76 -11.81
C GLU A 83 9.08 16.31 -11.95
N ASN A 84 9.26 15.51 -10.89
CA ASN A 84 8.78 14.12 -10.86
C ASN A 84 7.26 14.05 -11.00
N TYR A 85 6.53 14.95 -10.33
CA TYR A 85 5.07 15.02 -10.45
C TYR A 85 4.64 15.31 -11.89
N GLN A 86 5.21 16.34 -12.51
CA GLN A 86 4.89 16.71 -13.89
C GLN A 86 5.22 15.58 -14.88
N THR A 87 6.39 14.94 -14.73
CA THR A 87 6.78 13.79 -15.55
C THR A 87 5.75 12.66 -15.45
N LEU A 88 5.31 12.31 -14.24
CA LEU A 88 4.36 11.23 -14.04
C LEU A 88 2.94 11.57 -14.56
N VAL A 89 2.51 12.80 -14.39
CA VAL A 89 1.18 13.24 -14.89
C VAL A 89 1.17 13.29 -16.43
N GLN A 90 2.28 13.64 -17.07
CA GLN A 90 2.44 13.62 -18.52
C GLN A 90 2.21 12.23 -19.16
N MET A 91 2.39 11.14 -18.41
CA MET A 91 2.06 9.78 -18.91
C MET A 91 0.61 9.67 -19.40
N GLY A 92 -0.31 10.43 -18.81
CA GLY A 92 -1.71 10.44 -19.17
C GLY A 92 -2.06 11.25 -20.41
N ALA A 93 -1.08 11.88 -21.08
CA ALA A 93 -1.30 12.68 -22.27
C ALA A 93 -1.86 11.84 -23.44
N GLY A 94 -2.72 12.46 -24.27
CA GLY A 94 -3.34 11.83 -25.44
C GLY A 94 -4.67 11.13 -25.15
N ILE A 95 -5.16 11.15 -23.88
CA ILE A 95 -6.54 10.81 -23.55
C ILE A 95 -7.19 12.05 -22.95
N THR A 96 -8.22 12.55 -23.58
CA THR A 96 -9.03 13.68 -23.10
C THR A 96 -10.06 13.14 -22.10
N PRO A 97 -10.05 13.62 -20.84
CA PRO A 97 -11.10 13.27 -19.89
C PRO A 97 -12.48 13.71 -20.36
N PRO A 98 -13.53 12.91 -20.19
CA PRO A 98 -14.90 13.31 -20.49
C PRO A 98 -15.33 14.53 -19.65
N PRO A 99 -16.22 15.39 -20.15
CA PRO A 99 -16.79 16.47 -19.35
C PRO A 99 -17.41 15.94 -18.06
N GLY A 100 -17.19 16.66 -16.93
CA GLY A 100 -17.72 16.25 -15.62
C GLY A 100 -17.03 15.07 -14.96
N SER A 101 -15.87 14.63 -15.48
CA SER A 101 -15.11 13.51 -14.89
C SER A 101 -13.98 13.92 -13.95
N GLU A 102 -13.96 15.18 -13.55
CA GLU A 102 -13.03 15.73 -12.55
C GLU A 102 -13.79 16.16 -11.30
N SER A 103 -13.15 16.03 -10.15
CA SER A 103 -13.73 16.44 -8.86
C SER A 103 -13.63 17.94 -8.67
N ASP A 104 -14.70 18.55 -8.15
CA ASP A 104 -14.69 19.93 -7.67
C ASP A 104 -13.97 20.10 -6.32
N ARG A 105 -13.60 18.97 -5.67
CA ARG A 105 -12.91 18.96 -4.37
C ARG A 105 -11.44 18.63 -4.55
N PRO A 106 -10.55 19.21 -3.74
CA PRO A 106 -9.14 18.85 -3.75
C PRO A 106 -8.91 17.36 -3.49
N TYR A 107 -8.00 16.77 -4.23
CA TYR A 107 -7.54 15.38 -4.06
C TYR A 107 -6.01 15.33 -4.06
N SER A 108 -5.43 14.23 -3.60
CA SER A 108 -3.98 14.11 -3.49
C SER A 108 -3.31 14.06 -4.87
N LYS A 109 -2.07 14.58 -4.96
CA LYS A 109 -1.23 14.45 -6.17
C LYS A 109 -1.11 13.00 -6.64
N PHE A 110 -1.12 12.03 -5.73
CA PHE A 110 -1.07 10.60 -6.07
C PHE A 110 -2.29 10.12 -6.85
N MET A 111 -3.47 10.68 -6.60
CA MET A 111 -4.65 10.35 -7.42
C MET A 111 -4.46 10.82 -8.86
N ALA A 112 -3.90 12.00 -9.08
CA ALA A 112 -3.57 12.50 -10.41
C ALA A 112 -2.54 11.60 -11.12
N ILE A 113 -1.50 11.16 -10.40
CA ILE A 113 -0.47 10.25 -10.92
C ILE A 113 -1.08 8.90 -11.31
N TYR A 114 -1.85 8.27 -10.42
CA TYR A 114 -2.48 6.98 -10.71
C TYR A 114 -3.49 7.08 -11.85
N ALA A 115 -4.24 8.17 -11.93
CA ALA A 115 -5.12 8.42 -13.06
C ALA A 115 -4.35 8.58 -14.38
N ALA A 116 -3.20 9.28 -14.34
CA ALA A 116 -2.32 9.39 -15.51
C ALA A 116 -1.76 8.02 -15.93
N MET A 117 -1.33 7.19 -15.00
CA MET A 117 -0.90 5.81 -15.25
C MET A 117 -2.04 4.97 -15.85
N CYS A 118 -3.27 5.12 -15.36
CA CYS A 118 -4.43 4.47 -15.93
C CYS A 118 -4.67 4.93 -17.38
N ARG A 119 -4.63 6.24 -17.67
CA ARG A 119 -4.78 6.77 -19.02
C ARG A 119 -3.68 6.28 -19.96
N TRP A 120 -2.43 6.24 -19.49
CA TRP A 120 -1.33 5.64 -20.24
C TRP A 120 -1.62 4.19 -20.61
N HIS A 121 -2.08 3.39 -19.64
CA HIS A 121 -2.43 1.99 -19.86
C HIS A 121 -3.62 1.84 -20.82
N MET A 122 -4.62 2.71 -20.71
CA MET A 122 -5.76 2.75 -21.64
C MET A 122 -5.30 3.04 -23.07
N LYS A 123 -4.42 4.03 -23.25
CA LYS A 123 -3.85 4.40 -24.54
C LYS A 123 -3.00 3.27 -25.13
N THR A 124 -2.18 2.65 -24.32
CA THR A 124 -1.18 1.66 -24.78
C THR A 124 -1.80 0.30 -25.06
N TYR A 125 -2.75 -0.14 -24.24
CA TYR A 125 -3.29 -1.50 -24.26
C TYR A 125 -4.80 -1.58 -24.53
N GLY A 126 -5.46 -0.47 -24.74
CA GLY A 126 -6.91 -0.45 -25.00
C GLY A 126 -7.75 -0.76 -23.74
N THR A 127 -7.18 -0.69 -22.56
CA THR A 127 -7.92 -0.87 -21.30
C THR A 127 -9.02 0.18 -21.19
N THR A 128 -10.18 -0.22 -20.72
CA THR A 128 -11.33 0.66 -20.56
C THR A 128 -11.57 1.02 -19.09
N GLN A 129 -12.24 2.14 -18.83
CA GLN A 129 -12.67 2.51 -17.48
C GLN A 129 -13.54 1.41 -16.86
N ARG A 130 -14.37 0.71 -17.66
CA ARG A 130 -15.21 -0.39 -17.21
C ARG A 130 -14.41 -1.58 -16.66
N GLN A 131 -13.25 -1.88 -17.27
CA GLN A 131 -12.35 -2.93 -16.78
C GLN A 131 -11.71 -2.53 -15.44
N LEU A 132 -11.33 -1.27 -15.28
CA LEU A 132 -10.84 -0.75 -13.99
C LEU A 132 -11.94 -0.81 -12.93
N ALA A 133 -13.17 -0.42 -13.29
CA ALA A 133 -14.33 -0.51 -12.42
C ALA A 133 -14.66 -1.96 -12.02
N ALA A 134 -14.45 -2.93 -12.92
CA ALA A 134 -14.66 -4.35 -12.61
C ALA A 134 -13.69 -4.86 -11.53
N VAL A 135 -12.42 -4.42 -11.54
CA VAL A 135 -11.46 -4.74 -10.48
C VAL A 135 -11.91 -4.15 -9.14
N CYS A 136 -12.36 -2.90 -9.14
CA CYS A 136 -12.89 -2.24 -7.96
C CYS A 136 -14.13 -2.97 -7.41
N ALA A 137 -15.12 -3.25 -8.25
CA ALA A 137 -16.34 -3.95 -7.87
C ALA A 137 -16.04 -5.32 -7.24
N LYS A 138 -15.14 -6.10 -7.88
CA LYS A 138 -14.68 -7.40 -7.33
C LYS A 138 -14.10 -7.23 -5.93
N ASN A 139 -13.22 -6.26 -5.72
CA ASN A 139 -12.59 -6.05 -4.41
C ASN A 139 -13.61 -5.65 -3.34
N HIS A 140 -14.57 -4.79 -3.67
CA HIS A 140 -15.66 -4.43 -2.76
C HIS A 140 -16.59 -5.62 -2.44
N GLN A 141 -16.87 -6.49 -3.41
CA GLN A 141 -17.62 -7.72 -3.16
C GLN A 141 -16.88 -8.65 -2.20
N HIS A 142 -15.56 -8.79 -2.34
CA HIS A 142 -14.75 -9.61 -1.43
C HIS A 142 -14.66 -8.99 -0.03
N SER A 143 -14.62 -7.66 0.09
CA SER A 143 -14.52 -6.96 1.37
C SER A 143 -15.72 -7.23 2.30
N VAL A 144 -16.88 -7.56 1.77
CA VAL A 144 -18.08 -7.92 2.56
C VAL A 144 -17.79 -9.09 3.49
N HIS A 145 -16.96 -10.03 3.06
CA HIS A 145 -16.61 -11.24 3.80
C HIS A 145 -15.48 -11.03 4.81
N ASN A 146 -14.81 -9.87 4.79
CA ASN A 146 -13.73 -9.56 5.72
C ASN A 146 -14.23 -8.63 6.84
N PRO A 147 -14.37 -9.13 8.11
CA PRO A 147 -14.84 -8.32 9.23
C PRO A 147 -13.94 -7.12 9.55
N TRP A 148 -12.69 -7.15 9.13
CA TRP A 148 -11.70 -6.10 9.36
C TRP A 148 -11.63 -5.05 8.24
N SER A 149 -12.38 -5.23 7.15
CA SER A 149 -12.43 -4.24 6.07
C SER A 149 -13.15 -2.97 6.54
N GLN A 150 -12.55 -1.81 6.24
CA GLN A 150 -13.14 -0.51 6.55
C GLN A 150 -14.46 -0.29 5.80
N PHE A 151 -14.54 -0.69 4.53
CA PHE A 151 -15.77 -0.65 3.74
C PHE A 151 -16.22 -2.06 3.43
N ARG A 152 -17.46 -2.37 3.83
CA ARG A 152 -18.08 -3.69 3.64
C ARG A 152 -19.36 -3.60 2.81
N LYS A 153 -19.44 -2.59 1.95
CA LYS A 153 -20.54 -2.42 1.00
C LYS A 153 -20.10 -2.97 -0.36
N PRO A 154 -20.84 -3.91 -0.96
CA PRO A 154 -20.58 -4.35 -2.32
C PRO A 154 -20.94 -3.23 -3.31
N PHE A 155 -20.32 -3.23 -4.45
CA PHE A 155 -20.64 -2.39 -5.60
C PHE A 155 -20.74 -3.24 -6.85
N THR A 156 -21.67 -2.89 -7.73
CA THR A 156 -21.66 -3.33 -9.12
C THR A 156 -20.70 -2.47 -9.94
N VAL A 157 -20.33 -2.94 -11.13
CA VAL A 157 -19.48 -2.18 -12.06
C VAL A 157 -20.15 -0.84 -12.42
N ASP A 158 -21.45 -0.85 -12.64
CA ASP A 158 -22.18 0.35 -13.05
C ASP A 158 -22.29 1.37 -11.90
N GLU A 159 -22.46 0.92 -10.65
CA GLU A 159 -22.41 1.78 -9.48
C GLU A 159 -21.02 2.42 -9.28
N VAL A 160 -19.93 1.68 -9.56
CA VAL A 160 -18.57 2.23 -9.51
C VAL A 160 -18.38 3.31 -10.58
N LEU A 161 -18.88 3.08 -11.81
CA LEU A 161 -18.78 4.04 -12.90
C LEU A 161 -19.63 5.30 -12.66
N ALA A 162 -20.81 5.16 -12.05
CA ALA A 162 -21.72 6.26 -11.74
C ALA A 162 -21.34 7.03 -10.46
N ALA A 163 -20.36 6.56 -9.70
CA ALA A 163 -19.93 7.21 -8.47
C ALA A 163 -19.21 8.54 -8.74
N PRO A 164 -19.16 9.45 -7.75
CA PRO A 164 -18.51 10.74 -7.90
C PRO A 164 -17.08 10.60 -8.47
N PRO A 165 -16.72 11.40 -9.48
CA PRO A 165 -15.39 11.35 -10.06
C PRO A 165 -14.35 11.92 -9.09
N ILE A 166 -13.11 11.47 -9.22
CA ILE A 166 -11.94 12.10 -8.60
C ILE A 166 -11.12 12.79 -9.68
N THR A 167 -10.58 12.01 -10.60
CA THR A 167 -9.92 12.46 -11.83
C THR A 167 -9.92 11.28 -12.82
N TYR A 168 -10.29 11.51 -14.07
CA TYR A 168 -10.52 10.45 -15.04
C TYR A 168 -9.30 9.52 -15.21
N PRO A 169 -9.47 8.20 -15.17
CA PRO A 169 -10.71 7.41 -15.14
C PRO A 169 -11.14 6.99 -13.72
N ILE A 170 -10.62 7.60 -12.66
CA ILE A 170 -10.82 7.19 -11.27
C ILE A 170 -12.09 7.82 -10.68
N THR A 171 -12.95 6.97 -10.11
CA THR A 171 -14.10 7.36 -9.28
C THR A 171 -13.83 7.09 -7.80
N LEU A 172 -14.63 7.66 -6.92
CA LEU A 172 -14.42 7.58 -5.46
C LEU A 172 -14.25 6.14 -4.92
N PRO A 173 -15.05 5.13 -5.32
CA PRO A 173 -14.86 3.76 -4.84
C PRO A 173 -13.54 3.11 -5.29
N MET A 174 -12.90 3.62 -6.33
CA MET A 174 -11.60 3.12 -6.80
C MET A 174 -10.42 3.62 -5.95
N CYS A 175 -10.66 4.56 -5.02
CA CYS A 175 -9.64 5.10 -4.14
C CYS A 175 -9.56 4.31 -2.83
N ALA A 176 -8.35 3.98 -2.40
CA ALA A 176 -8.14 3.42 -1.07
C ALA A 176 -8.42 4.49 0.00
N PRO A 177 -9.14 4.14 1.09
CA PRO A 177 -9.37 5.05 2.19
C PRO A 177 -8.10 5.26 3.02
N LEU A 178 -7.99 6.42 3.69
CA LEU A 178 -7.03 6.59 4.77
C LEU A 178 -7.49 5.75 5.96
N SER A 179 -6.65 4.83 6.41
CA SER A 179 -6.97 3.88 7.48
C SER A 179 -5.90 3.89 8.55
N ASP A 180 -6.32 3.60 9.78
CA ASP A 180 -5.44 3.24 10.87
C ASP A 180 -5.47 1.72 11.02
N GLY A 181 -4.36 1.12 11.36
CA GLY A 181 -4.31 -0.32 11.58
C GLY A 181 -2.93 -0.85 11.87
N ALA A 182 -2.89 -2.10 12.27
CA ALA A 182 -1.67 -2.86 12.46
C ALA A 182 -1.89 -4.31 12.07
N ALA A 183 -0.82 -4.94 11.59
CA ALA A 183 -0.78 -6.37 11.32
C ALA A 183 0.60 -6.93 11.68
N ALA A 184 0.63 -8.18 12.13
CA ALA A 184 1.85 -8.86 12.49
C ALA A 184 1.88 -10.27 11.87
N ALA A 185 3.08 -10.71 11.49
CA ALA A 185 3.33 -12.07 11.03
C ALA A 185 4.53 -12.64 11.79
N ILE A 186 4.35 -13.84 12.36
CA ILE A 186 5.45 -14.62 12.92
C ILE A 186 5.99 -15.52 11.81
N LEU A 187 7.29 -15.42 11.54
CA LEU A 187 8.02 -16.28 10.64
C LEU A 187 8.95 -17.16 11.48
N CYS A 188 9.08 -18.43 11.13
CA CYS A 188 9.96 -19.33 11.86
C CYS A 188 10.58 -20.40 10.96
N THR A 189 11.70 -20.97 11.43
CA THR A 189 12.24 -22.23 10.94
C THR A 189 11.42 -23.39 11.47
N GLU A 190 11.68 -24.62 11.00
CA GLU A 190 11.07 -25.84 11.59
C GLU A 190 11.44 -26.00 13.08
N GLU A 191 12.65 -25.58 13.48
CA GLU A 191 13.06 -25.56 14.89
C GLU A 191 12.26 -24.54 15.68
N GLY A 192 12.13 -23.29 15.15
CA GLY A 192 11.32 -22.26 15.75
C GLY A 192 9.86 -22.70 15.93
N LEU A 193 9.29 -23.39 14.92
CA LEU A 193 7.93 -23.92 14.98
C LEU A 193 7.75 -24.90 16.15
N ARG A 194 8.70 -25.81 16.33
CA ARG A 194 8.68 -26.77 17.46
C ARG A 194 8.77 -26.04 18.82
N ARG A 195 9.64 -25.04 18.92
CA ARG A 195 9.85 -24.26 20.14
C ARG A 195 8.61 -23.50 20.61
N ILE A 196 7.86 -22.93 19.66
CA ILE A 196 6.61 -22.21 20.01
C ILE A 196 5.38 -23.11 20.11
N GLY A 197 5.51 -24.41 19.80
CA GLY A 197 4.42 -25.38 19.89
C GLY A 197 3.25 -25.06 18.93
N ALA A 198 3.52 -24.41 17.80
CA ALA A 198 2.44 -24.03 16.87
C ALA A 198 1.93 -25.22 16.05
N ASP A 199 0.63 -25.19 15.73
CA ASP A 199 0.02 -26.21 14.90
C ASP A 199 0.52 -26.09 13.44
N ARG A 200 1.29 -27.10 13.02
CA ARG A 200 1.84 -27.18 11.66
C ARG A 200 0.77 -27.11 10.56
N LYS A 201 -0.45 -27.60 10.83
CA LYS A 201 -1.55 -27.58 9.85
C LYS A 201 -2.02 -26.15 9.53
N ARG A 202 -1.75 -25.20 10.42
CA ARG A 202 -2.05 -23.79 10.24
C ARG A 202 -0.90 -22.99 9.62
N CYS A 203 0.25 -23.62 9.41
CA CYS A 203 1.43 -22.94 8.89
C CYS A 203 1.37 -22.85 7.36
N ILE A 204 1.85 -21.72 6.85
CA ILE A 204 2.00 -21.46 5.41
C ILE A 204 3.48 -21.34 5.10
N ARG A 205 3.94 -22.12 4.12
CA ARG A 205 5.31 -22.04 3.67
C ARG A 205 5.53 -20.84 2.77
N VAL A 206 6.50 -20.00 3.10
CA VAL A 206 6.95 -18.93 2.22
C VAL A 206 7.85 -19.54 1.14
N ALA A 207 7.29 -19.73 -0.06
CA ALA A 207 8.02 -20.33 -1.18
C ALA A 207 9.00 -19.33 -1.81
N ALA A 208 8.61 -18.08 -1.95
CA ALA A 208 9.43 -17.03 -2.53
C ALA A 208 9.13 -15.67 -1.87
N SER A 209 10.15 -14.83 -1.79
CA SER A 209 10.03 -13.42 -1.43
C SER A 209 11.14 -12.67 -2.16
N VAL A 210 10.76 -11.69 -2.99
CA VAL A 210 11.68 -10.97 -3.87
C VAL A 210 11.45 -9.47 -3.71
N ILE A 211 12.54 -8.72 -3.53
CA ILE A 211 12.55 -7.26 -3.60
C ILE A 211 13.37 -6.86 -4.82
N ARG A 212 12.84 -5.93 -5.60
CA ARG A 212 13.52 -5.32 -6.74
C ARG A 212 13.20 -3.83 -6.78
N SER A 213 14.19 -3.00 -7.07
CA SER A 213 13.94 -1.64 -7.55
C SER A 213 13.42 -1.70 -8.98
N PHE A 214 12.78 -0.62 -9.42
CA PHE A 214 12.40 -0.50 -10.83
C PHE A 214 13.66 -0.33 -11.72
N THR A 215 13.57 -0.81 -12.94
CA THR A 215 14.55 -0.53 -13.99
C THR A 215 14.21 0.81 -14.65
N HIS A 216 15.21 1.45 -15.27
CA HIS A 216 14.96 2.64 -16.09
C HIS A 216 13.91 2.31 -17.15
N ARG A 217 12.78 3.00 -17.09
CA ARG A 217 11.68 2.87 -18.07
C ARG A 217 11.68 4.11 -18.93
N ARG A 218 11.64 3.92 -20.24
CA ARG A 218 11.23 4.99 -21.13
C ARG A 218 9.72 5.16 -20.97
N LEU A 219 9.27 6.39 -20.82
CA LEU A 219 7.86 6.76 -20.67
C LEU A 219 7.27 7.30 -21.97
N ASP A 220 8.05 7.18 -23.07
CA ASP A 220 7.73 7.54 -24.45
C ASP A 220 6.92 6.44 -25.17
#